data_ecb8ce8e4c26073fd65b78ee78ee3c35
#
_entry.id   ecb8ce8e4c26073fd65b78ee78ee3c35
#
_cell.length_a   1.000
_cell.length_b   1.000
_cell.length_c   1.000
_cell.angle_alpha   90.00
_cell.angle_beta   90.00
_cell.angle_gamma   90.00
#
_symmetry.space_group_name_H-M   'P 1'
#
loop_
_entity.id
_entity.type
_entity.pdbx_description
1 polymer ?
#
loop_
_entity_poly.entity_id
_entity_poly.type
_entity_poly.pdbx_seq_one_letter_code
_entity_poly.pdbx_strand_id
1 'polypeptide(L)'
;MSDATLHDAHPDPDDFAVQISDQIESFIVAVTEVAKGDEPDSAVPFLLLELSQLLLAGGRLGAHEDFVPDERYEPDVGPEPDVDELRERFAQLLEPVDIYSEVFDPYVPRSQPVACRISDDLAGIVTDLRHGMAHYREGRISEALWWWQFSYLSNWGTTASAALRALQSLVAHVRLDSPLDELDGLDTDSSAGGDEELAEEAGRVMAAEIAGPLGLHSGPR
;
A
#
# COMPACT_ATOMS: atom_id res chain seq x y z
N MET A 1 -35.08 30.47 -19.31
CA MET A 1 -33.69 30.06 -19.15
C MET A 1 -33.58 29.50 -17.76
N SER A 2 -33.67 28.18 -17.65
CA SER A 2 -33.59 27.50 -16.36
C SER A 2 -32.13 27.18 -16.09
N ASP A 3 -31.62 27.79 -15.06
CA ASP A 3 -30.30 27.52 -14.52
C ASP A 3 -30.35 26.16 -13.78
N ALA A 4 -29.90 25.14 -14.46
CA ALA A 4 -29.72 23.83 -13.84
C ALA A 4 -28.40 23.84 -13.05
N THR A 5 -28.49 24.21 -11.78
CA THR A 5 -27.41 23.99 -10.84
C THR A 5 -27.13 22.47 -10.80
N LEU A 6 -26.01 22.09 -11.41
CA LEU A 6 -25.39 20.80 -11.14
C LEU A 6 -25.12 20.75 -9.63
N HIS A 7 -26.00 20.06 -8.94
CA HIS A 7 -25.77 19.68 -7.55
C HIS A 7 -24.61 18.68 -7.62
N ASP A 8 -23.43 19.10 -7.18
CA ASP A 8 -22.32 18.21 -6.89
C ASP A 8 -22.84 17.26 -5.82
N ALA A 9 -23.22 16.07 -6.24
CA ALA A 9 -23.64 15.01 -5.35
C ALA A 9 -22.38 14.44 -4.69
N HIS A 10 -21.92 15.08 -3.62
CA HIS A 10 -21.05 14.37 -2.67
C HIS A 10 -21.84 13.17 -2.17
N PRO A 11 -21.25 11.95 -2.22
CA PRO A 11 -21.92 10.79 -1.64
C PRO A 11 -22.23 11.08 -0.17
N ASP A 12 -23.41 10.62 0.27
CA ASP A 12 -23.81 10.69 1.67
C ASP A 12 -22.68 10.11 2.53
N PRO A 13 -22.23 10.80 3.58
CA PRO A 13 -21.18 10.30 4.47
C PRO A 13 -21.46 8.89 4.99
N ASP A 14 -22.72 8.56 5.23
CA ASP A 14 -23.15 7.23 5.68
C ASP A 14 -22.91 6.19 4.57
N ASP A 15 -23.27 6.48 3.32
CA ASP A 15 -23.02 5.59 2.18
C ASP A 15 -21.51 5.42 1.91
N PHE A 16 -20.74 6.48 2.11
CA PHE A 16 -19.29 6.41 1.99
C PHE A 16 -18.67 5.52 3.07
N ALA A 17 -19.10 5.69 4.33
CA ALA A 17 -18.63 4.89 5.46
C ALA A 17 -18.95 3.40 5.28
N VAL A 18 -20.15 3.06 4.79
CA VAL A 18 -20.52 1.68 4.46
C VAL A 18 -19.56 1.09 3.42
N GLN A 19 -19.28 1.81 2.33
CA GLN A 19 -18.39 1.32 1.29
C GLN A 19 -16.95 1.12 1.80
N ILE A 20 -16.45 2.01 2.64
CA ILE A 20 -15.12 1.89 3.25
C ILE A 20 -15.09 0.71 4.22
N SER A 21 -16.07 0.58 5.10
CA SER A 21 -16.16 -0.52 6.06
C SER A 21 -16.24 -1.89 5.38
N ASP A 22 -17.01 -2.02 4.30
CA ASP A 22 -17.12 -3.26 3.53
C ASP A 22 -15.78 -3.67 2.91
N GLN A 23 -15.03 -2.70 2.36
CA GLN A 23 -13.70 -2.98 1.81
C GLN A 23 -12.69 -3.37 2.88
N ILE A 24 -12.71 -2.69 4.02
CA ILE A 24 -11.86 -3.01 5.17
C ILE A 24 -12.19 -4.39 5.74
N GLU A 25 -13.47 -4.70 5.93
CA GLU A 25 -13.89 -6.02 6.45
C GLU A 25 -13.51 -7.13 5.47
N SER A 26 -13.71 -6.91 4.16
CA SER A 26 -13.29 -7.84 3.10
C SER A 26 -11.79 -8.11 3.16
N PHE A 27 -10.97 -7.08 3.28
CA PHE A 27 -9.52 -7.22 3.41
C PHE A 27 -9.13 -8.03 4.66
N ILE A 28 -9.68 -7.68 5.83
CA ILE A 28 -9.37 -8.39 7.10
C ILE A 28 -9.73 -9.87 7.00
N VAL A 29 -10.89 -10.20 6.41
CA VAL A 29 -11.31 -11.58 6.19
C VAL A 29 -10.35 -12.28 5.23
N ALA A 30 -10.05 -11.68 4.08
CA ALA A 30 -9.20 -12.28 3.05
C ALA A 30 -7.78 -12.57 3.58
N VAL A 31 -7.13 -11.61 4.25
CA VAL A 31 -5.79 -11.84 4.80
C VAL A 31 -5.79 -12.88 5.93
N THR A 32 -6.86 -12.94 6.71
CA THR A 32 -7.00 -13.96 7.76
C THR A 32 -7.14 -15.37 7.15
N GLU A 33 -7.86 -15.51 6.04
CA GLU A 33 -7.97 -16.78 5.31
C GLU A 33 -6.63 -17.18 4.67
N VAL A 34 -5.93 -16.25 4.01
CA VAL A 34 -4.60 -16.50 3.43
C VAL A 34 -3.60 -16.97 4.51
N ALA A 35 -3.65 -16.36 5.70
CA ALA A 35 -2.76 -16.73 6.82
C ALA A 35 -2.97 -18.15 7.32
N LYS A 36 -4.06 -18.84 6.99
CA LYS A 36 -4.25 -20.26 7.32
C LYS A 36 -3.27 -21.17 6.57
N GLY A 37 -2.76 -20.71 5.42
CA GLY A 37 -1.74 -21.41 4.66
C GLY A 37 -2.25 -22.60 3.85
N ASP A 38 -3.55 -22.70 3.60
CA ASP A 38 -4.15 -23.81 2.84
C ASP A 38 -3.69 -23.84 1.38
N GLU A 39 -3.39 -22.67 0.80
CA GLU A 39 -2.93 -22.51 -0.58
C GLU A 39 -1.67 -21.62 -0.66
N PRO A 40 -0.50 -22.09 -0.23
CA PRO A 40 0.72 -21.27 -0.13
C PRO A 40 1.18 -20.68 -1.45
N ASP A 41 1.04 -21.42 -2.56
CA ASP A 41 1.44 -20.96 -3.91
C ASP A 41 0.61 -19.76 -4.40
N SER A 42 -0.59 -19.60 -3.87
CA SER A 42 -1.50 -18.51 -4.21
C SER A 42 -1.40 -17.31 -3.27
N ALA A 43 -0.68 -17.44 -2.16
CA ALA A 43 -0.65 -16.41 -1.10
C ALA A 43 -0.15 -15.05 -1.63
N VAL A 44 0.99 -15.01 -2.30
CA VAL A 44 1.59 -13.76 -2.81
C VAL A 44 0.66 -13.05 -3.83
N PRO A 45 0.12 -13.73 -4.87
CA PRO A 45 -0.83 -13.10 -5.78
C PRO A 45 -2.12 -12.61 -5.10
N PHE A 46 -2.65 -13.35 -4.13
CA PHE A 46 -3.83 -12.92 -3.39
C PHE A 46 -3.55 -11.70 -2.51
N LEU A 47 -2.46 -11.70 -1.75
CA LEU A 47 -2.06 -10.54 -0.95
C LEU A 47 -1.82 -9.30 -1.80
N LEU A 48 -1.21 -9.45 -2.98
CA LEU A 48 -1.04 -8.36 -3.95
C LEU A 48 -2.39 -7.76 -4.37
N LEU A 49 -3.38 -8.60 -4.66
CA LEU A 49 -4.72 -8.16 -5.05
C LEU A 49 -5.42 -7.44 -3.90
N GLU A 50 -5.42 -8.04 -2.71
CA GLU A 50 -6.11 -7.49 -1.54
C GLU A 50 -5.53 -6.14 -1.09
N LEU A 51 -4.18 -6.02 -1.07
CA LEU A 51 -3.55 -4.73 -0.78
C LEU A 51 -3.84 -3.67 -1.85
N SER A 52 -3.95 -4.06 -3.13
CA SER A 52 -4.34 -3.13 -4.20
C SER A 52 -5.75 -2.58 -3.98
N GLN A 53 -6.69 -3.43 -3.56
CA GLN A 53 -8.07 -3.02 -3.26
C GLN A 53 -8.14 -2.15 -2.00
N LEU A 54 -7.40 -2.51 -0.97
CA LEU A 54 -7.32 -1.71 0.26
C LEU A 54 -6.74 -0.32 -0.01
N LEU A 55 -5.67 -0.21 -0.80
CA LEU A 55 -5.08 1.07 -1.18
C LEU A 55 -6.03 1.94 -2.02
N LEU A 56 -6.93 1.34 -2.79
CA LEU A 56 -7.99 2.10 -3.46
C LEU A 56 -8.95 2.72 -2.44
N ALA A 57 -9.33 2.00 -1.39
CA ALA A 57 -10.13 2.54 -0.29
C ALA A 57 -9.37 3.66 0.45
N GLY A 58 -8.09 3.43 0.75
CA GLY A 58 -7.20 4.44 1.35
C GLY A 58 -7.07 5.70 0.50
N GLY A 59 -6.89 5.55 -0.82
CA GLY A 59 -6.84 6.68 -1.75
C GLY A 59 -8.14 7.50 -1.76
N ARG A 60 -9.29 6.84 -1.61
CA ARG A 60 -10.60 7.54 -1.48
C ARG A 60 -10.69 8.30 -0.16
N LEU A 61 -10.23 7.71 0.95
CA LEU A 61 -10.14 8.39 2.26
C LEU A 61 -9.20 9.60 2.19
N GLY A 62 -8.00 9.44 1.61
CA GLY A 62 -7.02 10.50 1.51
C GLY A 62 -7.40 11.64 0.53
N ALA A 63 -8.28 11.36 -0.43
CA ALA A 63 -8.81 12.37 -1.36
C ALA A 63 -10.04 13.11 -0.81
N HIS A 64 -10.64 12.59 0.26
CA HIS A 64 -11.77 13.24 0.92
C HIS A 64 -11.30 14.41 1.80
N GLU A 65 -12.17 15.40 2.04
CA GLU A 65 -11.92 16.39 3.08
C GLU A 65 -11.72 15.72 4.44
N ASP A 66 -11.03 16.41 5.37
CA ASP A 66 -10.73 15.86 6.68
C ASP A 66 -12.02 15.52 7.45
N PHE A 67 -12.15 14.28 7.85
CA PHE A 67 -13.22 13.87 8.76
C PHE A 67 -12.94 14.42 10.15
N VAL A 68 -13.97 14.95 10.78
CA VAL A 68 -13.88 15.52 12.12
C VAL A 68 -14.69 14.61 13.05
N PRO A 69 -14.06 14.03 14.09
CA PRO A 69 -14.79 13.20 15.05
C PRO A 69 -15.78 14.06 15.85
N ASP A 70 -16.90 13.45 16.22
CA ASP A 70 -17.95 14.14 17.00
C ASP A 70 -17.49 14.43 18.43
N GLU A 71 -16.66 13.55 18.97
CA GLU A 71 -16.14 13.68 20.33
C GLU A 71 -14.76 14.34 20.34
N ARG A 72 -14.52 15.21 21.32
CA ARG A 72 -13.23 15.90 21.48
C ARG A 72 -12.05 14.96 21.78
N TYR A 73 -12.33 13.87 22.45
CA TYR A 73 -11.36 12.83 22.79
C TYR A 73 -11.85 11.53 22.18
N GLU A 74 -10.94 10.77 21.66
CA GLU A 74 -11.25 9.46 21.10
C GLU A 74 -11.91 8.58 22.17
N PRO A 75 -13.12 8.03 21.90
CA PRO A 75 -13.77 7.09 22.80
C PRO A 75 -12.96 5.80 22.92
N ASP A 76 -12.95 5.22 24.11
CA ASP A 76 -12.35 3.91 24.34
C ASP A 76 -13.14 2.83 23.59
N VAL A 77 -12.49 2.12 22.70
CA VAL A 77 -13.06 0.99 21.93
C VAL A 77 -12.57 -0.38 22.46
N GLY A 78 -11.95 -0.39 23.60
CA GLY A 78 -11.41 -1.59 24.22
C GLY A 78 -9.93 -1.86 23.89
N PRO A 79 -9.43 -3.05 24.24
CA PRO A 79 -8.03 -3.38 24.04
C PRO A 79 -7.67 -3.47 22.55
N GLU A 80 -6.42 -3.17 22.24
CA GLU A 80 -5.90 -3.37 20.90
C GLU A 80 -6.09 -4.83 20.43
N PRO A 81 -6.39 -5.02 19.14
CA PRO A 81 -6.55 -6.37 18.59
C PRO A 81 -5.26 -7.18 18.74
N ASP A 82 -5.39 -8.40 19.23
CA ASP A 82 -4.27 -9.36 19.20
C ASP A 82 -4.07 -9.85 17.75
N VAL A 83 -2.91 -9.56 17.21
CA VAL A 83 -2.51 -9.94 15.84
C VAL A 83 -1.23 -10.78 15.82
N ASP A 84 -0.73 -11.22 16.96
CA ASP A 84 0.54 -11.95 17.06
C ASP A 84 0.46 -13.28 16.32
N GLU A 85 -0.63 -14.03 16.47
CA GLU A 85 -0.84 -15.28 15.72
C GLU A 85 -0.90 -15.04 14.20
N LEU A 86 -1.54 -13.94 13.76
CA LEU A 86 -1.60 -13.56 12.34
C LEU A 86 -0.21 -13.27 11.79
N ARG A 87 0.58 -12.49 12.53
CA ARG A 87 1.98 -12.16 12.19
C ARG A 87 2.84 -13.41 12.07
N GLU A 88 2.78 -14.29 13.05
CA GLU A 88 3.58 -15.52 13.05
C GLU A 88 3.22 -16.44 11.89
N ARG A 89 1.94 -16.58 11.56
CA ARG A 89 1.47 -17.37 10.42
C ARG A 89 1.98 -16.80 9.09
N PHE A 90 1.91 -15.48 8.91
CA PHE A 90 2.47 -14.85 7.71
C PHE A 90 3.99 -14.98 7.64
N ALA A 91 4.72 -14.81 8.74
CA ALA A 91 6.16 -15.00 8.77
C ALA A 91 6.57 -16.43 8.34
N GLN A 92 5.78 -17.44 8.72
CA GLN A 92 6.01 -18.82 8.27
C GLN A 92 5.62 -19.05 6.81
N LEU A 93 4.47 -18.49 6.38
CA LEU A 93 3.94 -18.66 5.02
C LEU A 93 4.84 -18.00 3.97
N LEU A 94 5.42 -16.85 4.30
CA LEU A 94 6.22 -16.02 3.40
C LEU A 94 7.74 -16.27 3.52
N GLU A 95 8.18 -17.20 4.36
CA GLU A 95 9.60 -17.59 4.37
C GLU A 95 9.99 -18.24 3.02
N PRO A 96 11.11 -17.85 2.39
CA PRO A 96 12.17 -16.90 2.80
C PRO A 96 11.98 -15.45 2.31
N VAL A 97 10.85 -15.09 1.71
CA VAL A 97 10.62 -13.81 1.02
C VAL A 97 9.96 -12.73 1.91
N ASP A 98 9.81 -13.00 3.21
CA ASP A 98 9.15 -12.09 4.16
C ASP A 98 9.92 -10.76 4.36
N ILE A 99 11.26 -10.78 4.24
CA ILE A 99 12.10 -9.61 4.48
C ILE A 99 12.36 -8.88 3.16
N TYR A 100 12.16 -7.57 3.17
CA TYR A 100 12.43 -6.70 2.03
C TYR A 100 13.02 -5.36 2.48
N SER A 101 13.52 -4.57 1.54
CA SER A 101 14.09 -3.23 1.80
C SER A 101 13.14 -2.14 1.32
N GLU A 102 12.92 -1.10 2.15
CA GLU A 102 12.00 -0.01 1.86
C GLU A 102 12.63 1.36 2.16
N VAL A 103 12.25 2.34 1.34
CA VAL A 103 12.51 3.77 1.56
C VAL A 103 11.17 4.46 1.78
N PHE A 104 10.82 4.73 3.03
CA PHE A 104 9.48 5.22 3.42
C PHE A 104 9.13 6.60 2.86
N ASP A 105 10.08 7.53 2.82
CA ASP A 105 9.86 8.88 2.29
C ASP A 105 10.81 9.17 1.14
N PRO A 106 10.33 9.11 -0.12
CA PRO A 106 11.15 9.39 -1.31
C PRO A 106 11.54 10.86 -1.43
N TYR A 107 10.91 11.76 -0.67
CA TYR A 107 11.24 13.20 -0.69
C TYR A 107 12.31 13.59 0.32
N VAL A 108 12.67 12.70 1.25
CA VAL A 108 13.79 12.92 2.17
C VAL A 108 15.11 12.64 1.46
N PRO A 109 15.96 13.67 1.23
CA PRO A 109 17.24 13.47 0.55
C PRO A 109 18.13 12.47 1.30
N ARG A 110 18.70 11.50 0.58
CA ARG A 110 19.56 10.43 1.13
C ARG A 110 18.85 9.55 2.15
N SER A 111 17.58 9.30 1.97
CA SER A 111 16.84 8.31 2.75
C SER A 111 17.55 6.94 2.59
N GLN A 112 17.84 6.29 3.71
CA GLN A 112 18.46 4.97 3.71
C GLN A 112 17.39 3.89 3.65
N PRO A 113 17.63 2.80 2.92
CA PRO A 113 16.73 1.65 2.96
C PRO A 113 16.66 1.04 4.37
N VAL A 114 15.48 0.63 4.75
CA VAL A 114 15.19 -0.03 6.04
C VAL A 114 14.70 -1.43 5.75
N ALA A 115 15.18 -2.41 6.51
CA ALA A 115 14.66 -3.78 6.43
C ALA A 115 13.27 -3.83 7.06
N CYS A 116 12.30 -4.30 6.29
CA CYS A 116 10.90 -4.48 6.68
C CYS A 116 10.49 -5.94 6.52
N ARG A 117 9.35 -6.30 7.11
CA ARG A 117 8.75 -7.62 6.96
C ARG A 117 7.32 -7.49 6.50
N ILE A 118 6.95 -8.23 5.48
CA ILE A 118 5.56 -8.26 4.98
C ILE A 118 4.61 -8.75 6.08
N SER A 119 5.04 -9.71 6.90
CA SER A 119 4.27 -10.22 8.04
C SER A 119 3.97 -9.16 9.09
N ASP A 120 4.95 -8.32 9.44
CA ASP A 120 4.78 -7.20 10.38
C ASP A 120 3.87 -6.13 9.80
N ASP A 121 4.04 -5.80 8.51
CA ASP A 121 3.24 -4.83 7.78
C ASP A 121 1.76 -5.23 7.77
N LEU A 122 1.46 -6.48 7.39
CA LEU A 122 0.09 -6.98 7.34
C LEU A 122 -0.56 -6.98 8.73
N ALA A 123 0.18 -7.36 9.77
CA ALA A 123 -0.31 -7.32 11.14
C ALA A 123 -0.60 -5.89 11.61
N GLY A 124 0.30 -4.95 11.34
CA GLY A 124 0.11 -3.53 11.67
C GLY A 124 -1.09 -2.91 10.94
N ILE A 125 -1.22 -3.17 9.62
CA ILE A 125 -2.38 -2.73 8.84
C ILE A 125 -3.68 -3.26 9.46
N VAL A 126 -3.76 -4.56 9.76
CA VAL A 126 -4.96 -5.16 10.37
C VAL A 126 -5.28 -4.53 11.72
N THR A 127 -4.27 -4.17 12.53
CA THR A 127 -4.47 -3.48 13.80
C THR A 127 -5.17 -2.15 13.61
N ASP A 128 -4.65 -1.29 12.74
CA ASP A 128 -5.24 0.03 12.45
C ASP A 128 -6.67 -0.09 11.90
N LEU A 129 -6.89 -1.02 10.97
CA LEU A 129 -8.21 -1.22 10.37
C LEU A 129 -9.24 -1.73 11.37
N ARG A 130 -8.86 -2.68 12.24
CA ARG A 130 -9.74 -3.22 13.29
C ARG A 130 -10.12 -2.17 14.33
N HIS A 131 -9.22 -1.25 14.65
CA HIS A 131 -9.50 -0.16 15.57
C HIS A 131 -10.63 0.73 15.02
N GLY A 132 -10.56 1.21 13.79
CA GLY A 132 -11.64 1.95 13.15
C GLY A 132 -12.94 1.13 13.02
N MET A 133 -12.83 -0.20 12.75
CA MET A 133 -13.99 -1.09 12.73
C MET A 133 -14.67 -1.22 14.10
N ALA A 134 -13.93 -1.08 15.21
CA ALA A 134 -14.53 -1.07 16.54
C ALA A 134 -15.42 0.16 16.74
N HIS A 135 -14.97 1.36 16.35
CA HIS A 135 -15.81 2.56 16.32
C HIS A 135 -17.05 2.37 15.44
N TYR A 136 -16.84 1.87 14.20
CA TYR A 136 -17.93 1.66 13.26
C TYR A 136 -19.04 0.74 13.80
N ARG A 137 -18.65 -0.38 14.42
CA ARG A 137 -19.58 -1.36 15.02
C ARG A 137 -20.38 -0.81 16.20
N GLU A 138 -19.86 0.20 16.88
CA GLU A 138 -20.54 0.93 17.93
C GLU A 138 -21.42 2.08 17.42
N GLY A 139 -21.52 2.24 16.08
CA GLY A 139 -22.28 3.28 15.42
C GLY A 139 -21.63 4.66 15.44
N ARG A 140 -20.35 4.74 15.79
CA ARG A 140 -19.56 5.97 15.80
C ARG A 140 -18.93 6.19 14.42
N ILE A 141 -19.74 6.61 13.46
CA ILE A 141 -19.36 6.67 12.05
C ILE A 141 -18.26 7.73 11.79
N SER A 142 -18.41 8.92 12.38
CA SER A 142 -17.46 10.03 12.25
C SER A 142 -16.07 9.66 12.83
N GLU A 143 -16.04 8.99 13.98
CA GLU A 143 -14.81 8.51 14.61
C GLU A 143 -14.14 7.41 13.78
N ALA A 144 -14.92 6.50 13.22
CA ALA A 144 -14.40 5.44 12.35
C ALA A 144 -13.76 6.02 11.08
N LEU A 145 -14.45 6.91 10.38
CA LEU A 145 -13.93 7.57 9.18
C LEU A 145 -12.69 8.40 9.48
N TRP A 146 -12.74 9.18 10.58
CA TRP A 146 -11.58 9.94 11.04
C TRP A 146 -10.38 9.04 11.33
N TRP A 147 -10.57 7.95 12.08
CA TRP A 147 -9.48 7.02 12.41
C TRP A 147 -8.89 6.38 11.14
N TRP A 148 -9.73 5.86 10.24
CA TRP A 148 -9.24 5.24 9.02
C TRP A 148 -8.49 6.23 8.11
N GLN A 149 -8.98 7.47 8.00
CA GLN A 149 -8.27 8.51 7.24
C GLN A 149 -6.96 8.90 7.92
N PHE A 150 -6.98 9.17 9.21
CA PHE A 150 -5.79 9.54 9.98
C PHE A 150 -4.72 8.45 9.91
N SER A 151 -5.09 7.20 10.21
CA SER A 151 -4.15 6.08 10.18
C SER A 151 -3.68 5.74 8.76
N TYR A 152 -4.51 5.96 7.72
CA TYR A 152 -4.07 5.88 6.33
C TYR A 152 -2.93 6.85 6.03
N LEU A 153 -3.11 8.12 6.40
CA LEU A 153 -2.14 9.18 6.11
C LEU A 153 -0.87 9.06 6.96
N SER A 154 -0.99 8.58 8.20
CA SER A 154 0.12 8.55 9.15
C SER A 154 0.84 7.21 9.24
N ASN A 155 0.22 6.09 8.85
CA ASN A 155 0.77 4.75 9.06
C ASN A 155 0.42 3.77 7.94
N TRP A 156 -0.78 3.17 7.96
CA TRP A 156 -1.06 1.99 7.14
C TRP A 156 -1.01 2.24 5.64
N GLY A 157 -1.24 3.46 5.16
CA GLY A 157 -1.15 3.79 3.74
C GLY A 157 0.27 3.64 3.20
N THR A 158 1.27 4.13 3.93
CA THR A 158 2.68 3.96 3.58
C THR A 158 3.10 2.50 3.67
N THR A 159 2.73 1.84 4.77
CA THR A 159 3.03 0.42 5.02
C THR A 159 2.43 -0.49 3.95
N ALA A 160 1.14 -0.30 3.60
CA ALA A 160 0.47 -1.06 2.55
C ALA A 160 1.09 -0.83 1.16
N SER A 161 1.53 0.40 0.87
CA SER A 161 2.21 0.72 -0.39
C SER A 161 3.58 0.04 -0.48
N ALA A 162 4.32 -0.04 0.62
CA ALA A 162 5.59 -0.72 0.71
C ALA A 162 5.43 -2.24 0.51
N ALA A 163 4.53 -2.86 1.27
CA ALA A 163 4.21 -4.28 1.13
C ALA A 163 3.70 -4.62 -0.28
N LEU A 164 2.84 -3.77 -0.88
CA LEU A 164 2.37 -3.96 -2.25
C LEU A 164 3.52 -4.00 -3.24
N ARG A 165 4.48 -3.08 -3.13
CA ARG A 165 5.66 -3.03 -4.00
C ARG A 165 6.53 -4.28 -3.83
N ALA A 166 6.74 -4.75 -2.60
CA ALA A 166 7.48 -5.98 -2.33
C ALA A 166 6.80 -7.18 -2.99
N LEU A 167 5.50 -7.37 -2.80
CA LEU A 167 4.72 -8.46 -3.40
C LEU A 167 4.70 -8.38 -4.92
N GLN A 168 4.58 -7.17 -5.49
CA GLN A 168 4.63 -6.97 -6.94
C GLN A 168 5.99 -7.36 -7.51
N SER A 169 7.08 -7.04 -6.81
CA SER A 169 8.43 -7.45 -7.19
C SER A 169 8.57 -8.97 -7.19
N LEU A 170 8.09 -9.67 -6.16
CA LEU A 170 8.08 -11.14 -6.11
C LEU A 170 7.34 -11.76 -7.30
N VAL A 171 6.15 -11.25 -7.61
CA VAL A 171 5.37 -11.72 -8.77
C VAL A 171 6.13 -11.48 -10.07
N ALA A 172 6.80 -10.33 -10.20
CA ALA A 172 7.58 -10.00 -11.39
C ALA A 172 8.77 -10.95 -11.54
N HIS A 173 9.53 -11.22 -10.48
CA HIS A 173 10.65 -12.17 -10.51
C HIS A 173 10.21 -13.56 -10.95
N VAL A 174 9.12 -14.07 -10.40
CA VAL A 174 8.60 -15.40 -10.78
C VAL A 174 8.12 -15.42 -12.23
N ARG A 175 7.42 -14.38 -12.69
CA ARG A 175 6.83 -14.37 -14.03
C ARG A 175 7.82 -14.05 -15.15
N LEU A 176 8.86 -13.30 -14.83
CA LEU A 176 9.90 -12.91 -15.79
C LEU A 176 11.13 -13.83 -15.74
N ASP A 177 11.07 -14.89 -14.93
CA ASP A 177 12.16 -15.87 -14.75
C ASP A 177 13.49 -15.19 -14.35
N SER A 178 13.41 -14.14 -13.53
CA SER A 178 14.55 -13.40 -13.01
C SER A 178 14.94 -13.95 -11.64
N PRO A 179 16.14 -14.48 -11.43
CA PRO A 179 16.55 -15.04 -10.15
C PRO A 179 16.58 -13.96 -9.05
N LEU A 180 16.06 -14.29 -7.88
CA LEU A 180 16.14 -13.42 -6.69
C LEU A 180 17.58 -13.35 -6.12
N ASP A 181 18.43 -14.32 -6.47
CA ASP A 181 19.79 -14.46 -5.97
C ASP A 181 20.75 -13.33 -6.45
N GLU A 182 20.37 -12.56 -7.46
CA GLU A 182 21.14 -11.38 -7.89
C GLU A 182 21.00 -10.21 -6.87
N LEU A 183 20.08 -10.29 -5.91
CA LEU A 183 19.91 -9.29 -4.85
C LEU A 183 20.85 -9.49 -3.66
N ASP A 184 21.43 -10.68 -3.47
CA ASP A 184 22.45 -10.95 -2.44
C ASP A 184 23.81 -10.27 -2.74
N GLY A 185 23.98 -9.73 -3.94
CA GLY A 185 25.18 -9.00 -4.37
C GLY A 185 25.24 -7.51 -4.00
N LEU A 186 24.25 -6.99 -3.28
CA LEU A 186 24.29 -5.63 -2.70
C LEU A 186 25.03 -5.64 -1.36
N ASP A 187 26.20 -6.29 -1.33
CA ASP A 187 27.18 -6.04 -0.31
C ASP A 187 27.57 -4.55 -0.33
N THR A 188 27.49 -3.95 0.82
CA THR A 188 27.67 -2.54 1.18
C THR A 188 29.08 -1.98 0.91
N ASP A 189 29.75 -2.41 -0.15
CA ASP A 189 31.10 -1.94 -0.48
C ASP A 189 31.29 -1.60 -1.98
N SER A 190 30.43 -0.72 -2.49
CA SER A 190 30.63 -0.07 -3.78
C SER A 190 30.36 1.41 -3.70
N SER A 191 31.18 2.10 -2.91
CA SER A 191 31.43 3.51 -3.11
C SER A 191 32.22 3.70 -4.43
N ALA A 192 31.68 4.52 -5.33
CA ALA A 192 32.39 5.28 -6.37
C ALA A 192 32.62 4.66 -7.77
N GLY A 193 31.69 3.83 -8.30
CA GLY A 193 31.80 3.41 -9.71
C GLY A 193 30.47 3.28 -10.46
N GLY A 194 29.37 3.14 -9.74
CA GLY A 194 28.05 2.81 -10.32
C GLY A 194 27.24 3.99 -10.87
N ASP A 195 27.50 5.20 -10.40
CA ASP A 195 26.68 6.36 -10.77
C ASP A 195 26.89 6.82 -12.21
N GLU A 196 28.09 6.63 -12.77
CA GLU A 196 28.41 7.03 -14.14
C GLU A 196 27.84 6.03 -15.16
N GLU A 197 27.84 4.75 -14.85
CA GLU A 197 27.31 3.68 -15.72
C GLU A 197 25.79 3.66 -15.75
N LEU A 198 25.14 3.88 -14.61
CA LEU A 198 23.67 4.05 -14.51
C LEU A 198 23.18 5.33 -15.20
N ALA A 199 23.94 6.43 -15.11
CA ALA A 199 23.61 7.67 -15.80
C ALA A 199 23.78 7.53 -17.32
N GLU A 200 24.77 6.76 -17.79
CA GLU A 200 24.99 6.49 -19.21
C GLU A 200 23.91 5.55 -19.79
N GLU A 201 23.45 4.56 -19.00
CA GLU A 201 22.36 3.64 -19.40
C GLU A 201 21.00 4.34 -19.42
N ALA A 202 20.69 5.15 -18.40
CA ALA A 202 19.51 6.00 -18.37
C ALA A 202 19.50 7.00 -19.54
N GLY A 203 20.65 7.57 -19.88
CA GLY A 203 20.81 8.44 -21.05
C GLY A 203 20.57 7.71 -22.38
N ARG A 204 21.00 6.45 -22.51
CA ARG A 204 20.73 5.63 -23.71
C ARG A 204 19.25 5.26 -23.86
N VAL A 205 18.59 4.90 -22.77
CA VAL A 205 17.15 4.59 -22.78
C VAL A 205 16.33 5.80 -23.16
N MET A 206 16.60 6.98 -22.57
CA MET A 206 15.93 8.23 -22.93
C MET A 206 16.19 8.65 -24.37
N ALA A 207 17.42 8.46 -24.88
CA ALA A 207 17.74 8.77 -26.29
C ALA A 207 17.01 7.82 -27.25
N ALA A 208 16.82 6.56 -26.89
CA ALA A 208 16.07 5.58 -27.69
C ALA A 208 14.55 5.87 -27.70
N GLU A 209 13.98 6.34 -26.59
CA GLU A 209 12.57 6.75 -26.54
C GLU A 209 12.30 8.04 -27.34
N ILE A 210 13.25 8.99 -27.35
CA ILE A 210 13.13 10.23 -28.17
C ILE A 210 13.30 9.91 -29.66
N ALA A 211 14.05 8.88 -30.03
CA ALA A 211 14.22 8.42 -31.40
C ALA A 211 13.11 7.47 -31.92
N GLY A 212 12.17 7.07 -31.04
CA GLY A 212 11.06 6.18 -31.37
C GLY A 212 9.97 6.86 -32.20
N PRO A 213 8.95 6.13 -32.71
CA PRO A 213 8.06 6.51 -33.81
C PRO A 213 7.00 7.56 -33.48
N LEU A 214 7.14 8.37 -32.46
CA LEU A 214 6.33 9.57 -32.22
C LEU A 214 6.93 10.81 -32.91
N GLY A 215 7.58 10.61 -34.06
CA GLY A 215 8.18 11.64 -34.87
C GLY A 215 7.23 12.79 -35.21
N LEU A 216 7.34 13.90 -34.50
CA LEU A 216 6.91 15.20 -34.96
C LEU A 216 7.93 15.68 -35.98
N HIS A 217 7.71 15.34 -37.26
CA HIS A 217 8.41 15.96 -38.38
C HIS A 217 7.93 17.40 -38.49
N SER A 218 8.71 18.34 -37.98
CA SER A 218 8.67 19.72 -38.41
C SER A 218 9.30 19.80 -39.81
N GLY A 219 8.48 19.83 -40.85
CA GLY A 219 8.94 20.10 -42.20
C GLY A 219 9.45 21.50 -42.33
N PRO A 220 10.47 21.74 -43.21
CA PRO A 220 11.00 23.05 -43.47
C PRO A 220 10.06 23.85 -44.37
N ARG A 221 10.00 25.16 -44.13
CA ARG A 221 9.45 26.18 -45.10
C ARG A 221 10.45 26.44 -46.21
#